data_3dfa24a673c827ed72804279ffd451b0
#
_entry.id   3dfa24a673c827ed72804279ffd451b0
#
_cell.length_a   1.000
_cell.length_b   1.000
_cell.length_c   1.000
_cell.angle_alpha   90.00
_cell.angle_beta   90.00
_cell.angle_gamma   90.00
#
_symmetry.space_group_name_H-M   'P 1'
#
loop_
_entity.id
_entity.type
_entity.pdbx_description
1 polymer ?
#
loop_
_entity_poly.entity_id
_entity_poly.type
_entity_poly.pdbx_seq_one_letter_code
_entity_poly.pdbx_strand_id
1 'polypeptide(L)'
;MNIGHNSRLVAIVDDDESVQLALRDLIESDGLPALCFSSAEQFLGSEARGKAACLIADIRMPGMSGLELQAKLKAERCRIPVIFITAHGDAGIRIRAMRQGAVEFLSKPFDGAALLEIVHTALERWGNG
;
A
#
# COMPACT_ATOMS: atom_id res chain seq x y z
N MET A 1 -13.13 -15.96 18.04
CA MET A 1 -11.83 -15.38 17.73
C MET A 1 -11.76 -14.92 16.28
N ASN A 2 -11.37 -13.71 16.08
CA ASN A 2 -11.34 -13.14 14.74
C ASN A 2 -9.94 -13.10 14.17
N ILE A 3 -9.53 -14.21 13.63
CA ILE A 3 -8.18 -14.34 13.07
C ILE A 3 -7.95 -13.33 11.95
N GLY A 4 -8.98 -13.07 11.14
CA GLY A 4 -8.87 -12.11 10.05
C GLY A 4 -8.58 -10.69 10.48
N HIS A 5 -8.99 -10.30 11.69
CA HIS A 5 -8.74 -8.95 12.21
C HIS A 5 -7.34 -8.77 12.78
N ASN A 6 -6.61 -9.87 12.91
CA ASN A 6 -5.26 -9.84 13.45
C ASN A 6 -4.19 -9.85 12.36
N SER A 7 -4.61 -9.77 11.11
CA SER A 7 -3.65 -9.71 10.02
C SER A 7 -2.86 -8.41 10.10
N ARG A 8 -1.56 -8.52 9.98
CA ARG A 8 -0.66 -7.36 9.92
C ARG A 8 0.16 -7.39 8.64
N LEU A 9 -0.30 -8.13 7.65
CA LEU A 9 0.39 -8.25 6.39
C LEU A 9 0.36 -6.93 5.63
N VAL A 10 1.54 -6.49 5.20
CA VAL A 10 1.67 -5.30 4.36
C VAL A 10 1.94 -5.76 2.93
N ALA A 11 1.07 -5.39 2.00
CA ALA A 11 1.28 -5.68 0.59
C ALA A 11 2.01 -4.49 -0.05
N ILE A 12 2.96 -4.79 -0.91
CA ILE A 12 3.79 -3.79 -1.59
C ILE A 12 3.63 -4.01 -3.09
N VAL A 13 3.20 -2.98 -3.80
CA VAL A 13 3.00 -3.04 -5.26
C VAL A 13 3.85 -1.97 -5.92
N ASP A 14 4.89 -2.39 -6.62
CA ASP A 14 5.81 -1.48 -7.32
C ASP A 14 6.49 -2.29 -8.42
N ASP A 15 6.60 -1.73 -9.63
CA ASP A 15 7.24 -2.43 -10.73
C ASP A 15 8.77 -2.42 -10.66
N ASP A 16 9.34 -1.64 -9.76
CA ASP A 16 10.79 -1.59 -9.55
C ASP A 16 11.18 -2.57 -8.43
N GLU A 17 11.89 -3.61 -8.80
CA GLU A 17 12.29 -4.65 -7.84
C GLU A 17 13.16 -4.11 -6.71
N SER A 18 14.02 -3.15 -6.99
CA SER A 18 14.88 -2.59 -5.94
C SER A 18 14.05 -1.83 -4.89
N VAL A 19 13.00 -1.17 -5.30
CA VAL A 19 12.07 -0.50 -4.39
C VAL A 19 11.30 -1.53 -3.58
N GLN A 20 10.83 -2.60 -4.22
CA GLN A 20 10.16 -3.70 -3.52
C GLN A 20 11.02 -4.24 -2.39
N LEU A 21 12.30 -4.52 -2.69
CA LEU A 21 13.21 -5.09 -1.70
C LEU A 21 13.49 -4.13 -0.56
N ALA A 22 13.68 -2.85 -0.87
CA ALA A 22 13.92 -1.84 0.16
C ALA A 22 12.72 -1.70 1.09
N LEU A 23 11.51 -1.67 0.53
CA LEU A 23 10.29 -1.58 1.33
C LEU A 23 10.07 -2.83 2.16
N ARG A 24 10.25 -4.00 1.56
CA ARG A 24 10.11 -5.26 2.27
C ARG A 24 11.06 -5.35 3.46
N ASP A 25 12.34 -5.03 3.22
CA ASP A 25 13.33 -5.08 4.28
C ASP A 25 12.98 -4.14 5.43
N LEU A 26 12.51 -2.95 5.10
CA LEU A 26 12.10 -1.97 6.11
C LEU A 26 10.92 -2.49 6.93
N ILE A 27 9.88 -3.00 6.27
CA ILE A 27 8.68 -3.49 6.94
C ILE A 27 9.02 -4.71 7.80
N GLU A 28 9.80 -5.65 7.25
CA GLU A 28 10.18 -6.86 7.99
C GLU A 28 11.09 -6.54 9.17
N SER A 29 11.94 -5.52 9.06
CA SER A 29 12.80 -5.13 10.17
C SER A 29 11.99 -4.63 11.36
N ASP A 30 10.76 -4.21 11.13
CA ASP A 30 9.86 -3.75 12.16
C ASP A 30 8.92 -4.86 12.66
N GLY A 31 9.19 -6.10 12.27
CA GLY A 31 8.43 -7.26 12.73
C GLY A 31 7.15 -7.53 11.98
N LEU A 32 6.92 -6.86 10.86
CA LEU A 32 5.69 -7.03 10.09
C LEU A 32 5.92 -7.90 8.86
N PRO A 33 4.98 -8.81 8.53
CA PRO A 33 5.10 -9.57 7.30
C PRO A 33 4.80 -8.70 6.08
N ALA A 34 5.54 -8.93 5.00
CA ALA A 34 5.39 -8.16 3.77
C ALA A 34 5.42 -9.08 2.56
N LEU A 35 4.56 -8.79 1.58
CA LEU A 35 4.56 -9.47 0.29
C LEU A 35 4.64 -8.43 -0.81
N CYS A 36 5.51 -8.70 -1.79
CA CYS A 36 5.75 -7.79 -2.91
C CYS A 36 5.09 -8.29 -4.19
N PHE A 37 4.56 -7.35 -4.96
CA PHE A 37 3.95 -7.60 -6.25
C PHE A 37 4.50 -6.60 -7.26
N SER A 38 4.72 -7.05 -8.48
CA SER A 38 5.30 -6.21 -9.53
C SER A 38 4.25 -5.41 -10.30
N SER A 39 2.97 -5.69 -10.09
CA SER A 39 1.88 -4.99 -10.76
C SER A 39 0.62 -5.00 -9.92
N ALA A 40 -0.27 -4.07 -10.21
CA ALA A 40 -1.58 -4.03 -9.57
C ALA A 40 -2.39 -5.29 -9.90
N GLU A 41 -2.31 -5.75 -11.14
CA GLU A 41 -3.02 -6.96 -11.58
C GLU A 41 -2.57 -8.18 -10.79
N GLN A 42 -1.28 -8.29 -10.53
CA GLN A 42 -0.71 -9.38 -9.75
C GLN A 42 -1.27 -9.40 -8.33
N PHE A 43 -1.31 -8.23 -7.70
CA PHE A 43 -1.89 -8.10 -6.36
C PHE A 43 -3.37 -8.48 -6.36
N LEU A 44 -4.13 -7.96 -7.32
CA LEU A 44 -5.57 -8.22 -7.38
C LEU A 44 -5.89 -9.69 -7.59
N GLY A 45 -5.02 -10.42 -8.31
CA GLY A 45 -5.19 -11.85 -8.55
C GLY A 45 -4.70 -12.74 -7.42
N SER A 46 -4.15 -12.16 -6.34
CA SER A 46 -3.58 -12.93 -5.25
C SER A 46 -4.53 -13.00 -4.06
N GLU A 47 -4.25 -13.93 -3.15
CA GLU A 47 -4.99 -14.02 -1.89
C GLU A 47 -4.69 -12.84 -0.97
N ALA A 48 -3.58 -12.14 -1.21
CA ALA A 48 -3.16 -11.03 -0.36
C ALA A 48 -4.18 -9.91 -0.33
N ARG A 49 -4.94 -9.72 -1.42
CA ARG A 49 -5.95 -8.65 -1.45
C ARG A 49 -7.02 -8.82 -0.37
N GLY A 50 -7.30 -10.05 0.02
CA GLY A 50 -8.26 -10.32 1.09
C GLY A 50 -7.66 -10.42 2.48
N LYS A 51 -6.32 -10.41 2.57
CA LYS A 51 -5.61 -10.61 3.83
C LYS A 51 -4.79 -9.42 4.27
N ALA A 52 -4.34 -8.58 3.32
CA ALA A 52 -3.45 -7.49 3.66
C ALA A 52 -4.17 -6.44 4.50
N ALA A 53 -3.49 -5.99 5.52
CA ALA A 53 -4.00 -4.96 6.42
C ALA A 53 -3.58 -3.56 5.99
N CYS A 54 -2.63 -3.47 5.05
CA CYS A 54 -2.14 -2.20 4.52
C CYS A 54 -1.54 -2.46 3.14
N LEU A 55 -1.69 -1.51 2.23
CA LEU A 55 -1.15 -1.57 0.89
C LEU A 55 -0.26 -0.36 0.64
N ILE A 56 0.99 -0.61 0.25
CA ILE A 56 1.91 0.44 -0.19
C ILE A 56 2.03 0.28 -1.71
N ALA A 57 1.73 1.31 -2.46
CA ALA A 57 1.69 1.22 -3.91
C ALA A 57 2.33 2.42 -4.58
N ASP A 58 2.99 2.19 -5.73
CA ASP A 58 3.42 3.26 -6.61
C ASP A 58 2.23 3.70 -7.46
N ILE A 59 2.30 4.92 -7.98
CA ILE A 59 1.28 5.47 -8.86
C ILE A 59 1.50 5.00 -10.31
N ARG A 60 2.71 5.18 -10.82
CA ARG A 60 3.01 4.87 -12.23
C ARG A 60 3.60 3.49 -12.37
N MET A 61 2.83 2.62 -12.98
CA MET A 61 3.24 1.25 -13.27
C MET A 61 2.70 0.87 -14.64
N PRO A 62 3.37 -0.03 -15.36
CA PRO A 62 2.81 -0.56 -16.61
C PRO A 62 1.47 -1.24 -16.33
N GLY A 63 0.53 -1.08 -17.23
CA GLY A 63 -0.81 -1.61 -17.03
C GLY A 63 -1.62 -0.73 -16.10
N MET A 64 -2.22 -1.31 -15.07
CA MET A 64 -3.03 -0.55 -14.12
C MET A 64 -2.16 0.32 -13.23
N SER A 65 -2.50 1.60 -13.13
CA SER A 65 -1.80 2.54 -12.24
C SER A 65 -2.23 2.35 -10.79
N GLY A 66 -1.47 2.96 -9.87
CA GLY A 66 -1.84 2.92 -8.46
C GLY A 66 -3.18 3.60 -8.18
N LEU A 67 -3.48 4.69 -8.88
CA LEU A 67 -4.78 5.36 -8.71
C LEU A 67 -5.92 4.48 -9.22
N GLU A 68 -5.71 3.79 -10.34
CA GLU A 68 -6.72 2.85 -10.86
C GLU A 68 -6.91 1.67 -9.92
N LEU A 69 -5.83 1.17 -9.33
CA LEU A 69 -5.90 0.12 -8.32
C LEU A 69 -6.74 0.58 -7.12
N GLN A 70 -6.47 1.78 -6.62
CA GLN A 70 -7.21 2.35 -5.51
C GLN A 70 -8.70 2.45 -5.84
N ALA A 71 -9.03 2.95 -7.02
CA ALA A 71 -10.41 3.10 -7.46
C ALA A 71 -11.11 1.75 -7.55
N LYS A 72 -10.40 0.74 -8.06
CA LYS A 72 -10.97 -0.60 -8.18
C LYS A 72 -11.24 -1.23 -6.82
N LEU A 73 -10.30 -1.09 -5.89
CA LEU A 73 -10.51 -1.60 -4.53
C LEU A 73 -11.71 -0.93 -3.87
N LYS A 74 -11.82 0.37 -4.04
CA LYS A 74 -12.94 1.13 -3.49
C LYS A 74 -14.27 0.68 -4.10
N ALA A 75 -14.30 0.48 -5.42
CA ALA A 75 -15.50 0.02 -6.12
C ALA A 75 -15.93 -1.37 -5.66
N GLU A 76 -14.98 -2.20 -5.28
CA GLU A 76 -15.23 -3.55 -4.78
C GLU A 76 -15.41 -3.60 -3.27
N ARG A 77 -15.50 -2.44 -2.63
CA ARG A 77 -15.69 -2.30 -1.19
C ARG A 77 -14.57 -2.94 -0.36
N CYS A 78 -13.40 -3.01 -0.92
CA CYS A 78 -12.21 -3.44 -0.21
C CYS A 78 -11.64 -2.22 0.50
N ARG A 79 -11.68 -2.22 1.82
CA ARG A 79 -11.32 -1.05 2.64
C ARG A 79 -9.88 -1.06 3.12
N ILE A 80 -9.02 -1.75 2.43
CA ILE A 80 -7.61 -1.79 2.80
C ILE A 80 -7.03 -0.36 2.77
N PRO A 81 -6.34 0.06 3.83
CA PRO A 81 -5.68 1.38 3.80
C PRO A 81 -4.57 1.41 2.76
N VAL A 82 -4.53 2.45 1.96
CA VAL A 82 -3.56 2.60 0.87
C VAL A 82 -2.62 3.77 1.16
N ILE A 83 -1.32 3.48 1.07
CA ILE A 83 -0.26 4.48 1.17
C ILE A 83 0.45 4.52 -0.18
N PHE A 84 0.54 5.69 -0.79
CA PHE A 84 1.25 5.82 -2.06
C PHE A 84 2.67 6.32 -1.85
N ILE A 85 3.62 5.73 -2.59
CA ILE A 85 5.00 6.18 -2.64
C ILE A 85 5.38 6.26 -4.10
N THR A 86 5.70 7.45 -4.61
CA THR A 86 5.99 7.60 -6.03
C THR A 86 7.07 8.65 -6.29
N ALA A 87 7.85 8.43 -7.36
CA ALA A 87 8.79 9.41 -7.87
C ALA A 87 8.11 10.45 -8.76
N HIS A 88 6.87 10.18 -9.17
CA HIS A 88 6.17 10.96 -10.20
C HIS A 88 4.91 11.64 -9.68
N GLY A 89 4.85 11.90 -8.38
CA GLY A 89 3.70 12.56 -7.81
C GLY A 89 3.71 14.06 -8.07
N ASP A 90 2.56 14.61 -8.45
CA ASP A 90 2.36 16.04 -8.50
C ASP A 90 1.17 16.39 -7.61
N ALA A 91 0.91 17.69 -7.45
CA ALA A 91 -0.14 18.16 -6.56
C ALA A 91 -1.52 17.62 -6.96
N GLY A 92 -1.80 17.54 -8.25
CA GLY A 92 -3.08 17.04 -8.74
C GLY A 92 -3.28 15.57 -8.42
N ILE A 93 -2.26 14.77 -8.63
CA ILE A 93 -2.29 13.34 -8.32
C ILE A 93 -2.46 13.13 -6.82
N ARG A 94 -1.73 13.89 -6.02
CA ARG A 94 -1.84 13.81 -4.57
C ARG A 94 -3.26 14.12 -4.10
N ILE A 95 -3.84 15.18 -4.62
CA ILE A 95 -5.20 15.57 -4.26
C ILE A 95 -6.19 14.45 -4.62
N ARG A 96 -6.06 13.87 -5.81
CA ARG A 96 -6.94 12.78 -6.23
C ARG A 96 -6.81 11.57 -5.30
N ALA A 97 -5.56 11.17 -5.00
CA ALA A 97 -5.31 10.02 -4.13
C ALA A 97 -5.93 10.23 -2.75
N MET A 98 -5.72 11.41 -2.18
CA MET A 98 -6.23 11.72 -0.84
C MET A 98 -7.75 11.82 -0.83
N ARG A 99 -8.35 12.40 -1.87
CA ARG A 99 -9.81 12.47 -2.00
C ARG A 99 -10.44 11.09 -2.13
N GLN A 100 -9.73 10.15 -2.73
CA GLN A 100 -10.21 8.78 -2.87
C GLN A 100 -9.97 7.95 -1.61
N GLY A 101 -9.39 8.55 -0.57
CA GLY A 101 -9.26 7.90 0.72
C GLY A 101 -7.90 7.34 1.06
N ALA A 102 -6.84 7.70 0.31
CA ALA A 102 -5.50 7.27 0.65
C ALA A 102 -5.14 7.74 2.07
N VAL A 103 -4.40 6.90 2.79
CA VAL A 103 -3.93 7.26 4.12
C VAL A 103 -2.86 8.34 4.03
N GLU A 104 -1.95 8.18 3.06
CA GLU A 104 -0.87 9.14 2.86
C GLU A 104 -0.28 9.00 1.47
N PHE A 105 0.49 10.02 1.09
CA PHE A 105 1.12 10.09 -0.23
C PHE A 105 2.54 10.62 -0.02
N LEU A 106 3.54 9.80 -0.30
CA LEU A 106 4.94 10.13 -0.09
C LEU A 106 5.69 10.16 -1.41
N SER A 107 6.68 11.07 -1.50
CA SER A 107 7.56 11.15 -2.65
C SER A 107 8.80 10.28 -2.43
N LYS A 108 9.31 9.68 -3.50
CA LYS A 108 10.62 9.00 -3.47
C LYS A 108 11.72 10.04 -3.65
N PRO A 109 12.82 9.93 -2.97
CA PRO A 109 13.13 8.97 -1.91
C PRO A 109 12.34 9.27 -0.63
N PHE A 110 11.95 8.23 0.07
CA PHE A 110 11.12 8.38 1.27
C PHE A 110 11.96 8.22 2.54
N ASP A 111 11.46 8.79 3.62
CA ASP A 111 12.03 8.60 4.96
C ASP A 111 11.44 7.32 5.56
N GLY A 112 12.31 6.33 5.84
CA GLY A 112 11.85 5.05 6.37
C GLY A 112 11.12 5.14 7.69
N ALA A 113 11.60 5.99 8.62
CA ALA A 113 10.96 6.14 9.91
C ALA A 113 9.56 6.76 9.77
N ALA A 114 9.43 7.75 8.89
CA ALA A 114 8.14 8.37 8.63
C ALA A 114 7.17 7.36 8.03
N LEU A 115 7.65 6.55 7.09
CA LEU A 115 6.81 5.52 6.48
C LEU A 115 6.32 4.50 7.51
N LEU A 116 7.20 4.04 8.40
CA LEU A 116 6.80 3.09 9.43
C LEU A 116 5.74 3.66 10.36
N GLU A 117 5.83 4.94 10.72
CA GLU A 117 4.79 5.59 11.51
C GLU A 117 3.44 5.56 10.79
N ILE A 118 3.45 5.85 9.51
CA ILE A 118 2.23 5.87 8.70
C ILE A 118 1.64 4.46 8.60
N VAL A 119 2.49 3.45 8.41
CA VAL A 119 2.05 2.06 8.37
C VAL A 119 1.39 1.66 9.69
N HIS A 120 2.02 2.00 10.81
CA HIS A 120 1.44 1.69 12.12
C HIS A 120 0.09 2.36 12.34
N THR A 121 -0.03 3.62 11.94
CA THR A 121 -1.31 4.32 12.01
C THR A 121 -2.37 3.63 11.18
N ALA A 122 -2.01 3.21 9.97
CA ALA A 122 -2.93 2.51 9.08
C ALA A 122 -3.38 1.16 9.67
N LEU A 123 -2.44 0.41 10.25
CA LEU A 123 -2.74 -0.87 10.86
C LEU A 123 -3.67 -0.73 12.07
N GLU A 124 -3.46 0.29 12.88
CA GLU A 124 -4.33 0.55 14.02
C GLU A 124 -5.75 0.87 13.58
N ARG A 125 -5.90 1.71 12.57
CA ARG A 125 -7.22 2.06 12.05
C ARG A 125 -7.93 0.85 11.46
N TRP A 126 -7.21 0.04 10.73
CA TRP A 126 -7.77 -1.17 10.13
C TRP A 126 -8.21 -2.15 11.20
N GLY A 127 -7.37 -2.34 12.25
CA GLY A 127 -7.68 -3.26 13.35
C GLY A 127 -8.87 -2.81 14.18
N ASN A 128 -9.15 -1.51 14.19
CA ASN A 128 -10.25 -0.93 14.97
C ASN A 128 -11.53 -0.75 14.16
N GLY A 129 -11.41 -0.92 12.87
CA GLY A 129 -12.53 -0.76 11.96
C GLY A 129 -13.27 -2.04 11.72
#